data_4137af16ea408546e392cc0a4f6606ef
#
_entry.id   4137af16ea408546e392cc0a4f6606ef
#
_cell.length_a   1.000
_cell.length_b   1.000
_cell.length_c   1.000
_cell.angle_alpha   90.00
_cell.angle_beta   90.00
_cell.angle_gamma   90.00
#
_symmetry.space_group_name_H-M   'P 1'
#
loop_
_entity.id
_entity.type
_entity.pdbx_description
1 polymer ?
#
loop_
_entity_poly.entity_id
_entity_poly.type
_entity_poly.pdbx_seq_one_letter_code
_entity_poly.pdbx_strand_id
1 'polypeptide(L)'
;MRHLIDIMELSTEEIQQLIDCAMDIIANPQKYAEACHGKKLATLFFEPSTRTRLSFEAAMYELGGNVLGFSEAQSSSASKGESVSDTVSVVSCYADIIAMRHPKEGAPLVASMKASIPVINAGDGGHNHPTQTLADLLTIYREKGRFENLTIGVCGDLKFGRTVHSLISAMSRYAGVKLVMISPEELRVPRYIISDVLEPNNIPYEEVRSLEKAMPELDILYMTRVQRERFFNEADYIRLKDTYILTPEKLRTAKADLNILHPLPRVNEISVAVDDDPRACYFKQALNGKYMRMALILKLLEVAV
;
A
#
# COMPACT_ATOMS: atom_id res chain seq x y z
N MET A 1 18.28 15.05 5.06
CA MET A 1 17.10 14.36 5.63
C MET A 1 16.19 13.95 4.50
N ARG A 2 15.70 12.73 4.49
CA ARG A 2 14.85 12.16 3.45
C ARG A 2 13.45 11.88 4.00
N HIS A 3 12.43 12.04 3.15
CA HIS A 3 11.04 11.69 3.43
C HIS A 3 10.62 10.55 2.48
N LEU A 4 9.43 9.98 2.65
CA LEU A 4 8.78 9.13 1.66
C LEU A 4 7.33 9.59 1.47
N ILE A 5 7.08 10.31 0.39
CA ILE A 5 5.75 10.84 0.07
C ILE A 5 5.10 10.05 -1.07
N ASP A 6 5.89 9.64 -2.06
CA ASP A 6 5.45 8.83 -3.20
C ASP A 6 6.40 7.63 -3.39
N ILE A 7 5.85 6.49 -3.85
CA ILE A 7 6.65 5.28 -4.14
C ILE A 7 7.65 5.53 -5.27
N MET A 8 7.37 6.45 -6.17
CA MET A 8 8.23 6.82 -7.29
C MET A 8 9.48 7.60 -6.87
N GLU A 9 9.55 8.09 -5.62
CA GLU A 9 10.75 8.70 -5.05
C GLU A 9 11.85 7.65 -4.74
N LEU A 10 11.48 6.37 -4.65
CA LEU A 10 12.42 5.27 -4.47
C LEU A 10 12.83 4.69 -5.83
N SER A 11 14.12 4.52 -6.07
CA SER A 11 14.60 3.73 -7.21
C SER A 11 14.28 2.23 -7.03
N THR A 12 14.38 1.45 -8.10
CA THR A 12 14.21 -0.02 -8.04
C THR A 12 15.25 -0.67 -7.13
N GLU A 13 16.49 -0.15 -7.14
CA GLU A 13 17.57 -0.59 -6.26
C GLU A 13 17.28 -0.27 -4.80
N GLU A 14 16.70 0.89 -4.51
CA GLU A 14 16.31 1.25 -3.15
C GLU A 14 15.15 0.42 -2.62
N ILE A 15 14.21 0.07 -3.49
CA ILE A 15 13.13 -0.88 -3.15
C ILE A 15 13.72 -2.25 -2.86
N GLN A 16 14.68 -2.72 -3.68
CA GLN A 16 15.35 -4.01 -3.41
C GLN A 16 16.10 -3.99 -2.08
N GLN A 17 16.82 -2.91 -1.75
CA GLN A 17 17.48 -2.76 -0.45
C GLN A 17 16.48 -2.82 0.73
N LEU A 18 15.30 -2.20 0.60
CA LEU A 18 14.25 -2.28 1.62
C LEU A 18 13.70 -3.70 1.75
N ILE A 19 13.54 -4.41 0.63
CA ILE A 19 13.10 -5.82 0.61
C ILE A 19 14.15 -6.70 1.29
N ASP A 20 15.43 -6.54 0.94
CA ASP A 20 16.54 -7.32 1.53
C ASP A 20 16.61 -7.08 3.04
N CYS A 21 16.49 -5.82 3.48
CA CYS A 21 16.41 -5.49 4.90
C CYS A 21 15.19 -6.13 5.58
N ALA A 22 14.00 -6.07 4.96
CA ALA A 22 12.79 -6.69 5.50
C ALA A 22 12.93 -8.22 5.58
N MET A 23 13.58 -8.85 4.59
CA MET A 23 13.88 -10.28 4.61
C MET A 23 14.87 -10.65 5.73
N ASP A 24 15.90 -9.81 5.98
CA ASP A 24 16.82 -10.02 7.10
C ASP A 24 16.12 -9.84 8.46
N ILE A 25 15.24 -8.85 8.59
CA ILE A 25 14.38 -8.67 9.79
C ILE A 25 13.54 -9.91 10.06
N ILE A 26 12.94 -10.50 9.01
CA ILE A 26 12.13 -11.73 9.13
C ILE A 26 12.98 -12.91 9.60
N ALA A 27 14.19 -13.05 9.06
CA ALA A 27 15.09 -14.15 9.37
C ALA A 27 15.77 -13.99 10.76
N ASN A 28 16.08 -12.76 11.15
CA ASN A 28 16.90 -12.43 12.31
C ASN A 28 16.25 -11.35 13.22
N PRO A 29 15.01 -11.54 13.73
CA PRO A 29 14.26 -10.47 14.41
C PRO A 29 14.98 -9.95 15.65
N GLN A 30 15.71 -10.78 16.38
CA GLN A 30 16.44 -10.38 17.58
C GLN A 30 17.58 -9.38 17.30
N LYS A 31 18.19 -9.42 16.12
CA LYS A 31 19.21 -8.45 15.68
C LYS A 31 18.67 -7.01 15.67
N TYR A 32 17.38 -6.86 15.44
CA TYR A 32 16.71 -5.56 15.25
C TYR A 32 15.92 -5.08 16.48
N ALA A 33 15.76 -5.91 17.51
CA ALA A 33 14.90 -5.66 18.66
C ALA A 33 15.22 -4.37 19.44
N GLU A 34 16.45 -3.86 19.36
CA GLU A 34 16.92 -2.64 20.04
C GLU A 34 17.40 -1.57 19.04
N ALA A 35 17.20 -1.77 17.74
CA ALA A 35 17.74 -0.90 16.69
C ALA A 35 17.26 0.55 16.78
N CYS A 36 16.03 0.78 17.27
CA CYS A 36 15.45 2.10 17.50
C CYS A 36 15.33 2.45 18.98
N HIS A 37 16.17 1.87 19.86
CA HIS A 37 16.15 2.22 21.28
C HIS A 37 16.27 3.74 21.49
N GLY A 38 15.38 4.31 22.32
CA GLY A 38 15.31 5.75 22.59
C GLY A 38 14.66 6.61 21.49
N LYS A 39 14.40 6.06 20.30
CA LYS A 39 13.71 6.74 19.20
C LYS A 39 12.20 6.75 19.37
N LYS A 40 11.55 7.76 18.80
CA LYS A 40 10.09 7.93 18.86
C LYS A 40 9.50 8.12 17.47
N LEU A 41 8.50 7.31 17.14
CA LEU A 41 7.64 7.48 15.97
C LEU A 41 6.38 8.26 16.35
N ALA A 42 6.09 9.33 15.63
CA ALA A 42 4.80 10.00 15.74
C ALA A 42 3.82 9.46 14.69
N THR A 43 2.68 8.88 15.13
CA THR A 43 1.59 8.45 14.26
C THR A 43 0.50 9.52 14.22
N LEU A 44 0.49 10.36 13.16
CA LEU A 44 -0.42 11.48 12.99
C LEU A 44 -1.54 11.10 12.01
N PHE A 45 -2.60 10.52 12.53
CA PHE A 45 -3.72 10.03 11.72
C PHE A 45 -4.90 11.00 11.79
N PHE A 46 -4.99 11.91 10.82
CA PHE A 46 -6.12 12.85 10.66
C PHE A 46 -7.37 12.18 10.09
N GLU A 47 -7.22 10.99 9.53
CA GLU A 47 -8.27 10.11 9.04
C GLU A 47 -8.09 8.72 9.67
N PRO A 48 -9.16 8.09 10.19
CA PRO A 48 -9.06 6.78 10.83
C PRO A 48 -8.47 5.70 9.92
N SER A 49 -7.53 4.94 10.44
CA SER A 49 -6.96 3.76 9.76
C SER A 49 -6.36 2.79 10.76
N THR A 50 -7.14 1.82 11.20
CA THR A 50 -6.74 0.84 12.22
C THR A 50 -5.50 0.06 11.78
N ARG A 51 -5.53 -0.59 10.61
CA ARG A 51 -4.44 -1.46 10.16
C ARG A 51 -3.12 -0.71 9.95
N THR A 52 -3.17 0.40 9.23
CA THR A 52 -1.94 1.16 8.91
C THR A 52 -1.30 1.70 10.18
N ARG A 53 -2.10 2.28 11.08
CA ARG A 53 -1.61 2.80 12.36
C ARG A 53 -1.00 1.71 13.20
N LEU A 54 -1.75 0.65 13.52
CA LEU A 54 -1.26 -0.47 14.33
C LEU A 54 -0.01 -1.14 13.73
N SER A 55 0.08 -1.20 12.41
CA SER A 55 1.25 -1.77 11.75
C SER A 55 2.51 -0.89 11.88
N PHE A 56 2.38 0.45 11.85
CA PHE A 56 3.48 1.35 12.14
C PHE A 56 3.90 1.31 13.61
N GLU A 57 2.94 1.28 14.52
CA GLU A 57 3.18 1.19 15.97
C GLU A 57 3.88 -0.12 16.31
N ALA A 58 3.36 -1.25 15.81
CA ALA A 58 4.00 -2.56 15.99
C ALA A 58 5.41 -2.60 15.40
N ALA A 59 5.63 -2.02 14.21
CA ALA A 59 6.95 -1.94 13.59
C ALA A 59 7.96 -1.20 14.49
N MET A 60 7.55 -0.04 15.04
CA MET A 60 8.43 0.74 15.90
C MET A 60 8.71 0.06 17.23
N TYR A 61 7.72 -0.58 17.86
CA TYR A 61 7.89 -1.35 19.09
C TYR A 61 8.80 -2.56 18.90
N GLU A 62 8.66 -3.29 17.78
CA GLU A 62 9.55 -4.43 17.48
C GLU A 62 11.00 -4.01 17.19
N LEU A 63 11.22 -2.76 16.85
CA LEU A 63 12.56 -2.15 16.73
C LEU A 63 13.08 -1.57 18.06
N GLY A 64 12.39 -1.73 19.18
CA GLY A 64 12.78 -1.22 20.49
C GLY A 64 12.51 0.27 20.70
N GLY A 65 11.77 0.91 19.79
CA GLY A 65 11.42 2.33 19.90
C GLY A 65 10.09 2.57 20.62
N ASN A 66 9.67 3.83 20.66
CA ASN A 66 8.43 4.27 21.30
C ASN A 66 7.51 4.95 20.29
N VAL A 67 6.23 5.03 20.62
CA VAL A 67 5.22 5.65 19.76
C VAL A 67 4.44 6.72 20.53
N LEU A 68 4.12 7.81 19.85
CA LEU A 68 3.20 8.84 20.30
C LEU A 68 2.31 9.26 19.12
N GLY A 69 1.18 9.89 19.36
CA GLY A 69 0.33 10.38 18.26
C GLY A 69 -1.16 10.38 18.57
N PHE A 70 -1.97 10.49 17.52
CA PHE A 70 -3.43 10.50 17.58
C PHE A 70 -4.04 9.71 16.41
N SER A 71 -5.29 9.26 16.57
CA SER A 71 -5.99 8.37 15.63
C SER A 71 -6.99 9.07 14.72
N GLU A 72 -7.32 10.34 15.01
CA GLU A 72 -8.30 11.15 14.27
C GLU A 72 -8.09 12.64 14.54
N ALA A 73 -8.48 13.49 13.60
CA ALA A 73 -8.32 14.94 13.73
C ALA A 73 -9.04 15.52 14.95
N GLN A 74 -10.18 14.95 15.32
CA GLN A 74 -11.01 15.43 16.45
C GLN A 74 -10.31 15.27 17.81
N SER A 75 -9.42 14.30 17.95
CA SER A 75 -8.61 14.07 19.16
C SER A 75 -7.33 14.90 19.20
N SER A 76 -7.13 15.82 18.27
CA SER A 76 -5.92 16.65 18.15
C SER A 76 -6.25 18.16 18.08
N SER A 77 -5.21 19.00 18.11
CA SER A 77 -5.36 20.46 17.96
C SER A 77 -5.90 20.88 16.58
N ALA A 78 -5.88 19.98 15.59
CA ALA A 78 -6.51 20.21 14.29
C ALA A 78 -8.03 20.53 14.42
N SER A 79 -8.70 19.96 15.43
CA SER A 79 -10.10 20.29 15.74
C SER A 79 -10.32 21.75 16.14
N LYS A 80 -9.26 22.44 16.57
CA LYS A 80 -9.24 23.87 16.93
C LYS A 80 -8.77 24.77 15.77
N GLY A 81 -8.47 24.19 14.61
CA GLY A 81 -8.00 24.90 13.42
C GLY A 81 -6.48 24.98 13.27
N GLU A 82 -5.71 24.21 14.05
CA GLU A 82 -4.25 24.14 13.87
C GLU A 82 -3.90 23.59 12.48
N SER A 83 -2.95 24.25 11.82
CA SER A 83 -2.50 23.84 10.49
C SER A 83 -1.64 22.57 10.55
N VAL A 84 -1.58 21.82 9.43
CA VAL A 84 -0.64 20.68 9.28
C VAL A 84 0.81 21.14 9.53
N SER A 85 1.16 22.32 9.03
CA SER A 85 2.50 22.91 9.19
C SER A 85 2.87 23.13 10.65
N ASP A 86 1.96 23.69 11.45
CA ASP A 86 2.19 23.94 12.87
C ASP A 86 2.25 22.63 13.65
N THR A 87 1.29 21.71 13.38
CA THR A 87 1.28 20.38 14.00
C THR A 87 2.62 19.66 13.80
N VAL A 88 3.15 19.59 12.57
CA VAL A 88 4.40 18.85 12.32
C VAL A 88 5.63 19.57 12.88
N SER A 89 5.62 20.91 12.93
CA SER A 89 6.69 21.69 13.56
C SER A 89 6.78 21.40 15.07
N VAL A 90 5.63 21.36 15.75
CA VAL A 90 5.55 21.01 17.17
C VAL A 90 5.93 19.54 17.41
N VAL A 91 5.39 18.61 16.62
CA VAL A 91 5.67 17.17 16.76
C VAL A 91 7.14 16.87 16.48
N SER A 92 7.80 17.62 15.59
CA SER A 92 9.23 17.49 15.34
C SER A 92 10.11 17.78 16.59
N CYS A 93 9.56 18.47 17.60
CA CYS A 93 10.24 18.66 18.88
C CYS A 93 10.15 17.43 19.80
N TYR A 94 9.26 16.49 19.52
CA TYR A 94 8.95 15.37 20.42
C TYR A 94 9.29 14.00 19.85
N ALA A 95 9.41 13.87 18.53
CA ALA A 95 9.65 12.62 17.83
C ALA A 95 10.87 12.67 16.92
N ASP A 96 11.29 11.51 16.43
CA ASP A 96 12.42 11.36 15.50
C ASP A 96 11.95 11.09 14.06
N ILE A 97 10.70 10.61 13.87
CA ILE A 97 10.10 10.29 12.58
C ILE A 97 8.57 10.41 12.68
N ILE A 98 7.92 10.81 11.59
CA ILE A 98 6.46 10.95 11.50
C ILE A 98 5.90 9.98 10.47
N ALA A 99 4.85 9.22 10.81
CA ALA A 99 3.95 8.56 9.88
C ALA A 99 2.62 9.34 9.85
N MET A 100 2.31 9.97 8.71
CA MET A 100 1.14 10.83 8.58
C MET A 100 0.11 10.21 7.63
N ARG A 101 -1.15 10.14 8.08
CA ARG A 101 -2.31 9.86 7.23
C ARG A 101 -3.27 11.04 7.25
N HIS A 102 -3.72 11.49 6.07
CA HIS A 102 -4.55 12.69 5.96
C HIS A 102 -5.64 12.53 4.89
N PRO A 103 -6.88 13.04 5.08
CA PRO A 103 -7.94 12.97 4.06
C PRO A 103 -7.69 13.86 2.85
N LYS A 104 -6.88 14.91 2.97
CA LYS A 104 -6.53 15.82 1.87
C LYS A 104 -5.26 15.36 1.17
N GLU A 105 -5.34 15.28 -0.15
CA GLU A 105 -4.20 15.00 -1.02
C GLU A 105 -3.10 16.05 -0.85
N GLY A 106 -1.84 15.62 -0.88
CA GLY A 106 -0.67 16.48 -0.74
C GLY A 106 -0.37 16.96 0.70
N ALA A 107 -1.20 16.65 1.70
CA ALA A 107 -0.92 17.07 3.08
C ALA A 107 0.40 16.52 3.63
N PRO A 108 0.80 15.24 3.39
CA PRO A 108 2.13 14.75 3.77
C PRO A 108 3.28 15.47 3.06
N LEU A 109 3.09 15.94 1.82
CA LEU A 109 4.08 16.75 1.11
C LEU A 109 4.26 18.11 1.80
N VAL A 110 3.16 18.78 2.16
CA VAL A 110 3.23 20.05 2.94
C VAL A 110 3.93 19.80 4.29
N ALA A 111 3.60 18.68 4.95
CA ALA A 111 4.26 18.27 6.20
C ALA A 111 5.77 18.11 6.03
N SER A 112 6.21 17.43 4.96
CA SER A 112 7.64 17.21 4.69
C SER A 112 8.44 18.50 4.45
N MET A 113 7.80 19.55 3.93
CA MET A 113 8.42 20.86 3.74
C MET A 113 8.65 21.65 5.04
N LYS A 114 7.99 21.28 6.13
CA LYS A 114 8.01 21.98 7.42
C LYS A 114 8.62 21.19 8.56
N ALA A 115 8.53 19.85 8.49
CA ALA A 115 9.10 18.99 9.51
C ALA A 115 10.64 19.06 9.52
N SER A 116 11.24 19.05 10.70
CA SER A 116 12.70 18.90 10.89
C SER A 116 13.13 17.44 11.08
N ILE A 117 12.21 16.49 10.89
CA ILE A 117 12.40 15.04 10.98
C ILE A 117 11.75 14.34 9.79
N PRO A 118 12.13 13.10 9.44
CA PRO A 118 11.54 12.36 8.34
C PRO A 118 10.02 12.24 8.44
N VAL A 119 9.33 12.38 7.30
CA VAL A 119 7.88 12.18 7.16
C VAL A 119 7.63 11.03 6.20
N ILE A 120 6.76 10.10 6.61
CA ILE A 120 6.25 9.00 5.81
C ILE A 120 4.77 9.27 5.50
N ASN A 121 4.41 9.24 4.21
CA ASN A 121 3.02 9.24 3.77
C ASN A 121 2.38 7.87 4.07
N ALA A 122 1.50 7.82 5.05
CA ALA A 122 0.71 6.63 5.43
C ALA A 122 -0.68 6.61 4.75
N GLY A 123 -0.86 7.41 3.70
CA GLY A 123 -2.04 7.55 2.87
C GLY A 123 -2.62 8.96 2.89
N ASP A 124 -2.79 9.58 1.72
CA ASP A 124 -3.35 10.92 1.54
C ASP A 124 -4.54 10.91 0.57
N GLY A 125 -5.73 11.00 1.12
CA GLY A 125 -6.97 11.07 0.34
C GLY A 125 -7.12 9.93 -0.67
N GLY A 126 -7.33 10.29 -1.93
CA GLY A 126 -7.39 9.36 -3.08
C GLY A 126 -6.06 9.20 -3.83
N HIS A 127 -5.02 9.88 -3.42
CA HIS A 127 -3.79 10.08 -4.19
C HIS A 127 -2.78 8.94 -4.00
N ASN A 128 -2.03 8.89 -2.90
CA ASN A 128 -0.93 7.94 -2.71
C ASN A 128 -1.00 7.13 -1.40
N HIS A 129 -0.44 5.93 -1.44
CA HIS A 129 -0.18 5.12 -0.24
C HIS A 129 1.12 4.31 -0.40
N PRO A 130 2.30 4.96 -0.42
CA PRO A 130 3.57 4.31 -0.75
C PRO A 130 3.88 3.10 0.13
N THR A 131 3.52 3.13 1.41
CA THR A 131 3.78 2.01 2.32
C THR A 131 2.84 0.82 2.12
N GLN A 132 1.71 0.99 1.44
CA GLN A 132 0.90 -0.14 0.96
C GLN A 132 1.59 -0.77 -0.26
N THR A 133 2.05 0.03 -1.20
CA THR A 133 2.78 -0.48 -2.37
C THR A 133 4.03 -1.25 -1.95
N LEU A 134 4.78 -0.78 -0.96
CA LEU A 134 5.92 -1.52 -0.41
C LEU A 134 5.50 -2.87 0.20
N ALA A 135 4.36 -2.93 0.90
CA ALA A 135 3.81 -4.20 1.41
C ALA A 135 3.43 -5.17 0.28
N ASP A 136 2.85 -4.63 -0.79
CA ASP A 136 2.48 -5.39 -1.98
C ASP A 136 3.73 -5.95 -2.67
N LEU A 137 4.77 -5.13 -2.85
CA LEU A 137 6.04 -5.53 -3.46
C LEU A 137 6.77 -6.60 -2.64
N LEU A 138 6.86 -6.46 -1.31
CA LEU A 138 7.46 -7.52 -0.48
C LEU A 138 6.66 -8.82 -0.59
N THR A 139 5.33 -8.74 -0.68
CA THR A 139 4.50 -9.94 -0.84
C THR A 139 4.76 -10.62 -2.18
N ILE A 140 4.77 -9.86 -3.27
CA ILE A 140 5.08 -10.37 -4.60
C ILE A 140 6.48 -11.02 -4.60
N TYR A 141 7.49 -10.35 -4.05
CA TYR A 141 8.86 -10.86 -4.00
C TYR A 141 8.97 -12.14 -3.17
N ARG A 142 8.31 -12.23 -2.03
CA ARG A 142 8.33 -13.44 -1.18
C ARG A 142 7.65 -14.64 -1.81
N GLU A 143 6.60 -14.41 -2.58
CA GLU A 143 5.84 -15.49 -3.22
C GLU A 143 6.40 -15.87 -4.61
N LYS A 144 7.00 -14.91 -5.35
CA LYS A 144 7.52 -15.14 -6.72
C LYS A 144 9.05 -15.16 -6.86
N GLY A 145 9.77 -14.61 -5.89
CA GLY A 145 11.23 -14.46 -5.93
C GLY A 145 11.75 -13.45 -6.98
N ARG A 146 10.85 -12.74 -7.66
CA ARG A 146 11.17 -11.79 -8.74
C ARG A 146 10.05 -10.78 -8.95
N PHE A 147 10.35 -9.73 -9.71
CA PHE A 147 9.35 -8.78 -10.22
C PHE A 147 9.17 -8.88 -11.74
N GLU A 148 10.17 -9.36 -12.43
CA GLU A 148 10.20 -9.46 -13.89
C GLU A 148 9.32 -10.62 -14.41
N ASN A 149 8.82 -10.46 -15.65
CA ASN A 149 8.06 -11.47 -16.37
C ASN A 149 6.83 -11.98 -15.57
N LEU A 150 6.06 -11.06 -15.01
CA LEU A 150 4.83 -11.34 -14.28
C LEU A 150 3.61 -10.78 -15.02
N THR A 151 2.56 -11.60 -15.12
CA THR A 151 1.22 -11.15 -15.55
C THR A 151 0.40 -10.80 -14.31
N ILE A 152 0.09 -9.53 -14.15
CA ILE A 152 -0.61 -8.99 -12.98
C ILE A 152 -2.02 -8.58 -13.35
N GLY A 153 -3.00 -9.28 -12.79
CA GLY A 153 -4.41 -8.90 -12.87
C GLY A 153 -4.76 -7.93 -11.74
N VAL A 154 -5.30 -6.77 -12.08
CA VAL A 154 -5.91 -5.84 -11.13
C VAL A 154 -7.41 -5.84 -11.33
N CYS A 155 -8.20 -6.13 -10.28
CA CYS A 155 -9.63 -6.39 -10.40
C CYS A 155 -10.47 -5.59 -9.41
N GLY A 156 -11.52 -4.94 -9.90
CA GLY A 156 -12.51 -4.21 -9.10
C GLY A 156 -12.62 -2.73 -9.45
N ASP A 157 -12.48 -1.86 -8.45
CA ASP A 157 -12.49 -0.41 -8.64
C ASP A 157 -11.10 0.10 -9.05
N LEU A 158 -10.86 0.16 -10.35
CA LEU A 158 -9.59 0.66 -10.88
C LEU A 158 -9.60 2.18 -11.10
N LYS A 159 -10.77 2.81 -11.04
CA LYS A 159 -10.92 4.26 -11.23
C LYS A 159 -10.46 5.06 -10.02
N PHE A 160 -10.87 4.64 -8.83
CA PHE A 160 -10.58 5.34 -7.57
C PHE A 160 -9.56 4.61 -6.70
N GLY A 161 -9.06 3.47 -7.19
CA GLY A 161 -8.16 2.58 -6.48
C GLY A 161 -6.73 3.08 -6.41
N ARG A 162 -6.41 4.05 -5.53
CA ARG A 162 -5.04 4.59 -5.37
C ARG A 162 -3.97 3.50 -5.19
N THR A 163 -4.28 2.41 -4.49
CA THR A 163 -3.34 1.30 -4.28
C THR A 163 -3.06 0.56 -5.59
N VAL A 164 -4.06 0.46 -6.47
CA VAL A 164 -3.90 -0.09 -7.82
C VAL A 164 -3.00 0.81 -8.66
N HIS A 165 -3.24 2.14 -8.66
CA HIS A 165 -2.45 3.09 -9.44
C HIS A 165 -0.98 3.07 -9.00
N SER A 166 -0.72 3.08 -7.68
CA SER A 166 0.64 3.01 -7.15
C SER A 166 1.32 1.67 -7.44
N LEU A 167 0.59 0.55 -7.38
CA LEU A 167 1.12 -0.76 -7.75
C LEU A 167 1.46 -0.83 -9.25
N ILE A 168 0.57 -0.36 -10.12
CA ILE A 168 0.82 -0.27 -11.57
C ILE A 168 2.08 0.55 -11.84
N SER A 169 2.20 1.75 -11.25
CA SER A 169 3.37 2.61 -11.41
C SER A 169 4.66 1.95 -10.90
N ALA A 170 4.61 1.25 -9.78
CA ALA A 170 5.76 0.54 -9.25
C ALA A 170 6.18 -0.63 -10.14
N MET A 171 5.23 -1.45 -10.58
CA MET A 171 5.51 -2.65 -11.39
C MET A 171 5.88 -2.36 -12.83
N SER A 172 5.44 -1.23 -13.40
CA SER A 172 5.82 -0.81 -14.76
C SER A 172 7.30 -0.50 -14.94
N ARG A 173 8.08 -0.50 -13.87
CA ARG A 173 9.55 -0.31 -13.91
C ARG A 173 10.32 -1.62 -14.08
N TYR A 174 9.64 -2.78 -14.08
CA TYR A 174 10.27 -4.08 -14.18
C TYR A 174 10.02 -4.73 -15.56
N ALA A 175 11.04 -5.34 -16.12
CA ALA A 175 10.99 -5.90 -17.46
C ALA A 175 10.01 -7.08 -17.57
N GLY A 176 9.30 -7.16 -18.72
CA GLY A 176 8.41 -8.28 -19.02
C GLY A 176 7.13 -8.35 -18.19
N VAL A 177 6.79 -7.28 -17.45
CA VAL A 177 5.50 -7.19 -16.76
C VAL A 177 4.38 -6.96 -17.77
N LYS A 178 3.28 -7.71 -17.66
CA LYS A 178 2.02 -7.53 -18.40
C LYS A 178 0.91 -7.20 -17.39
N LEU A 179 0.05 -6.25 -17.70
CA LEU A 179 -1.09 -5.87 -16.88
C LEU A 179 -2.42 -6.33 -17.51
N VAL A 180 -3.28 -6.93 -16.71
CA VAL A 180 -4.66 -7.28 -17.08
C VAL A 180 -5.60 -6.51 -16.16
N MET A 181 -6.26 -5.48 -16.71
CA MET A 181 -7.15 -4.59 -15.97
C MET A 181 -8.58 -5.09 -16.07
N ILE A 182 -9.11 -5.61 -14.95
CA ILE A 182 -10.39 -6.30 -14.88
C ILE A 182 -11.40 -5.41 -14.15
N SER A 183 -12.26 -4.73 -14.90
CA SER A 183 -13.24 -3.80 -14.32
C SER A 183 -14.47 -3.61 -15.21
N PRO A 184 -15.61 -3.18 -14.65
CA PRO A 184 -16.70 -2.65 -15.46
C PRO A 184 -16.26 -1.34 -16.12
N GLU A 185 -16.94 -0.95 -17.18
CA GLU A 185 -16.62 0.24 -17.98
C GLU A 185 -16.49 1.51 -17.14
N GLU A 186 -17.38 1.65 -16.15
CA GLU A 186 -17.48 2.85 -15.31
C GLU A 186 -16.34 2.96 -14.28
N LEU A 187 -15.67 1.83 -13.96
CA LEU A 187 -14.61 1.72 -12.96
C LEU A 187 -13.24 1.39 -13.58
N ARG A 188 -13.09 1.55 -14.89
CA ARG A 188 -11.81 1.31 -15.55
C ARG A 188 -10.73 2.30 -15.10
N VAL A 189 -9.49 1.91 -15.30
CA VAL A 189 -8.32 2.72 -14.93
C VAL A 189 -8.39 4.08 -15.63
N PRO A 190 -8.03 5.19 -14.95
CA PRO A 190 -7.98 6.51 -15.55
C PRO A 190 -6.96 6.59 -16.70
N ARG A 191 -7.30 7.38 -17.73
CA ARG A 191 -6.47 7.49 -18.92
C ARG A 191 -5.03 7.94 -18.64
N TYR A 192 -4.81 8.76 -17.61
CA TYR A 192 -3.46 9.22 -17.27
C TYR A 192 -2.54 8.07 -16.81
N ILE A 193 -3.06 6.99 -16.22
CA ILE A 193 -2.25 5.80 -15.92
C ILE A 193 -1.77 5.14 -17.21
N ILE A 194 -2.61 5.12 -18.25
CA ILE A 194 -2.23 4.56 -19.52
C ILE A 194 -1.19 5.47 -20.22
N SER A 195 -1.52 6.77 -20.39
CA SER A 195 -0.68 7.72 -21.14
C SER A 195 0.64 8.08 -20.45
N ASP A 196 0.66 8.14 -19.10
CA ASP A 196 1.80 8.68 -18.36
C ASP A 196 2.65 7.59 -17.71
N VAL A 197 2.08 6.36 -17.57
CA VAL A 197 2.78 5.25 -16.92
C VAL A 197 3.00 4.08 -17.88
N LEU A 198 1.95 3.53 -18.49
CA LEU A 198 2.07 2.29 -19.28
C LEU A 198 2.73 2.51 -20.64
N GLU A 199 2.23 3.46 -21.42
CA GLU A 199 2.74 3.76 -22.76
C GLU A 199 4.21 4.19 -22.76
N PRO A 200 4.67 5.13 -21.88
CA PRO A 200 6.07 5.53 -21.85
C PRO A 200 7.05 4.41 -21.44
N ASN A 201 6.57 3.46 -20.64
CA ASN A 201 7.38 2.29 -20.22
C ASN A 201 7.19 1.07 -21.13
N ASN A 202 6.43 1.18 -22.23
CA ASN A 202 6.10 0.09 -23.15
C ASN A 202 5.54 -1.15 -22.44
N ILE A 203 4.68 -0.96 -21.42
CA ILE A 203 4.07 -2.04 -20.68
C ILE A 203 2.89 -2.60 -21.45
N PRO A 204 2.90 -3.91 -21.82
CA PRO A 204 1.74 -4.56 -22.41
C PRO A 204 0.58 -4.56 -21.42
N TYR A 205 -0.60 -4.14 -21.87
CA TYR A 205 -1.80 -4.18 -21.04
C TYR A 205 -3.02 -4.62 -21.83
N GLU A 206 -4.00 -5.12 -21.11
CA GLU A 206 -5.30 -5.54 -21.62
C GLU A 206 -6.40 -5.10 -20.67
N GLU A 207 -7.48 -4.51 -21.21
CA GLU A 207 -8.69 -4.18 -20.46
C GLU A 207 -9.75 -5.24 -20.71
N VAL A 208 -10.21 -5.92 -19.67
CA VAL A 208 -11.20 -7.01 -19.75
C VAL A 208 -12.30 -6.83 -18.73
N ARG A 209 -13.47 -7.44 -19.00
CA ARG A 209 -14.62 -7.37 -18.09
C ARG A 209 -14.86 -8.66 -17.31
N SER A 210 -14.25 -9.77 -17.71
CA SER A 210 -14.45 -11.07 -17.07
C SER A 210 -13.20 -11.50 -16.32
N LEU A 211 -13.34 -11.65 -15.00
CA LEU A 211 -12.30 -12.20 -14.13
C LEU A 211 -11.98 -13.65 -14.52
N GLU A 212 -13.01 -14.45 -14.85
CA GLU A 212 -12.86 -15.86 -15.18
C GLU A 212 -12.06 -16.08 -16.47
N LYS A 213 -12.21 -15.17 -17.44
CA LYS A 213 -11.42 -15.23 -18.69
C LYS A 213 -9.96 -14.87 -18.48
N ALA A 214 -9.68 -13.91 -17.62
CA ALA A 214 -8.32 -13.48 -17.30
C ALA A 214 -7.57 -14.50 -16.41
N MET A 215 -8.28 -15.22 -15.55
CA MET A 215 -7.71 -16.05 -14.48
C MET A 215 -6.59 -17.01 -14.93
N PRO A 216 -6.66 -17.73 -16.07
CA PRO A 216 -5.63 -18.69 -16.46
C PRO A 216 -4.25 -18.08 -16.74
N GLU A 217 -4.18 -16.79 -17.06
CA GLU A 217 -2.94 -16.12 -17.44
C GLU A 217 -2.21 -15.49 -16.24
N LEU A 218 -2.93 -15.24 -15.14
CA LEU A 218 -2.42 -14.42 -14.05
C LEU A 218 -1.38 -15.14 -13.19
N ASP A 219 -0.32 -14.43 -12.85
CA ASP A 219 0.64 -14.80 -11.82
C ASP A 219 0.26 -14.15 -10.47
N ILE A 220 -0.26 -12.93 -10.53
CA ILE A 220 -0.76 -12.15 -9.40
C ILE A 220 -2.19 -11.71 -9.71
N LEU A 221 -3.10 -11.86 -8.75
CA LEU A 221 -4.42 -11.25 -8.78
C LEU A 221 -4.55 -10.27 -7.62
N TYR A 222 -4.58 -8.98 -7.94
CA TYR A 222 -4.80 -7.91 -6.97
C TYR A 222 -6.27 -7.49 -6.98
N MET A 223 -7.02 -7.92 -5.96
CA MET A 223 -8.43 -7.58 -5.82
C MET A 223 -8.60 -6.26 -5.07
N THR A 224 -9.59 -5.46 -5.45
CA THR A 224 -9.99 -4.27 -4.72
C THR A 224 -11.50 -4.22 -4.51
N ARG A 225 -11.94 -3.60 -3.43
CA ARG A 225 -13.36 -3.34 -3.19
C ARG A 225 -13.84 -2.15 -4.02
N VAL A 226 -15.12 -2.13 -4.34
CA VAL A 226 -15.79 -0.93 -4.85
C VAL A 226 -15.99 0.05 -3.69
N GLN A 227 -15.44 1.27 -3.80
CA GLN A 227 -15.36 2.24 -2.72
C GLN A 227 -16.63 3.09 -2.63
N ARG A 228 -17.61 2.71 -1.77
CA ARG A 228 -18.88 3.44 -1.60
C ARG A 228 -18.69 4.95 -1.40
N GLU A 229 -17.70 5.32 -0.62
CA GLU A 229 -17.35 6.69 -0.27
C GLU A 229 -16.93 7.58 -1.45
N ARG A 230 -16.75 7.01 -2.63
CA ARG A 230 -16.36 7.70 -3.88
C ARG A 230 -17.53 7.91 -4.86
N PHE A 231 -18.70 7.34 -4.55
CA PHE A 231 -19.87 7.48 -5.42
C PHE A 231 -20.75 8.63 -4.97
N PHE A 232 -21.11 9.50 -5.91
CA PHE A 232 -22.12 10.55 -5.69
C PHE A 232 -23.55 9.98 -5.67
N ASN A 233 -23.79 8.87 -6.42
CA ASN A 233 -25.08 8.23 -6.54
C ASN A 233 -25.01 6.82 -5.92
N GLU A 234 -25.83 6.57 -4.91
CA GLU A 234 -25.90 5.29 -4.23
C GLU A 234 -26.41 4.15 -5.16
N ALA A 235 -27.26 4.46 -6.13
CA ALA A 235 -27.75 3.47 -7.10
C ALA A 235 -26.61 2.90 -7.97
N ASP A 236 -25.64 3.74 -8.36
CA ASP A 236 -24.48 3.28 -9.11
C ASP A 236 -23.57 2.39 -8.25
N TYR A 237 -23.37 2.73 -7.00
CA TYR A 237 -22.64 1.87 -6.06
C TYR A 237 -23.34 0.49 -5.90
N ILE A 238 -24.66 0.48 -5.66
CA ILE A 238 -25.43 -0.77 -5.48
C ILE A 238 -25.33 -1.66 -6.73
N ARG A 239 -25.35 -1.07 -7.91
CA ARG A 239 -25.23 -1.80 -9.19
C ARG A 239 -23.84 -2.41 -9.38
N LEU A 240 -22.78 -1.76 -8.89
CA LEU A 240 -21.39 -2.12 -9.19
C LEU A 240 -20.70 -2.90 -8.07
N LYS A 241 -21.14 -2.77 -6.81
CA LYS A 241 -20.45 -3.32 -5.62
C LYS A 241 -20.21 -4.83 -5.66
N ASP A 242 -21.09 -5.58 -6.30
CA ASP A 242 -21.06 -7.05 -6.37
C ASP A 242 -20.62 -7.57 -7.75
N THR A 243 -20.05 -6.71 -8.61
CA THR A 243 -19.65 -7.09 -9.98
C THR A 243 -18.59 -8.18 -9.97
N TYR A 244 -17.64 -8.12 -9.05
CA TYR A 244 -16.58 -9.13 -8.91
C TYR A 244 -16.56 -9.68 -7.49
N ILE A 245 -16.95 -10.95 -7.36
CA ILE A 245 -16.80 -11.72 -6.13
C ILE A 245 -15.91 -12.91 -6.44
N LEU A 246 -14.73 -12.95 -5.84
CA LEU A 246 -13.82 -14.08 -5.97
C LEU A 246 -14.31 -15.23 -5.09
N THR A 247 -14.51 -16.40 -5.70
CA THR A 247 -14.93 -17.64 -5.03
C THR A 247 -13.98 -18.78 -5.36
N PRO A 248 -13.98 -19.89 -4.59
CA PRO A 248 -13.17 -21.08 -4.92
C PRO A 248 -13.45 -21.65 -6.32
N GLU A 249 -14.69 -21.54 -6.81
CA GLU A 249 -15.05 -22.01 -8.15
C GLU A 249 -14.33 -21.23 -9.24
N LYS A 250 -14.21 -19.93 -9.09
CA LYS A 250 -13.49 -19.05 -10.04
C LYS A 250 -11.99 -19.32 -10.06
N LEU A 251 -11.43 -19.86 -8.97
CA LEU A 251 -10.02 -20.21 -8.86
C LEU A 251 -9.66 -21.55 -9.51
N ARG A 252 -10.62 -22.32 -10.02
CA ARG A 252 -10.36 -23.64 -10.64
C ARG A 252 -9.51 -23.58 -11.91
N THR A 253 -9.59 -22.47 -12.65
CA THR A 253 -8.82 -22.25 -13.89
C THR A 253 -7.53 -21.48 -13.66
N ALA A 254 -7.29 -21.01 -12.43
CA ALA A 254 -6.10 -20.27 -12.08
C ALA A 254 -4.84 -21.16 -12.07
N LYS A 255 -3.68 -20.53 -12.29
CA LYS A 255 -2.40 -21.20 -12.08
C LYS A 255 -2.28 -21.71 -10.65
N ALA A 256 -1.57 -22.82 -10.46
CA ALA A 256 -1.33 -23.39 -9.14
C ALA A 256 -0.51 -22.44 -8.23
N ASP A 257 0.35 -21.63 -8.84
CA ASP A 257 1.21 -20.64 -8.19
C ASP A 257 0.67 -19.21 -8.26
N LEU A 258 -0.61 -19.00 -8.63
CA LEU A 258 -1.27 -17.70 -8.53
C LEU A 258 -1.14 -17.16 -7.09
N ASN A 259 -0.92 -15.87 -6.92
CA ASN A 259 -1.01 -15.23 -5.60
C ASN A 259 -2.09 -14.16 -5.60
N ILE A 260 -2.98 -14.25 -4.60
CA ILE A 260 -4.14 -13.36 -4.45
C ILE A 260 -3.80 -12.31 -3.39
N LEU A 261 -3.76 -11.06 -3.79
CA LEU A 261 -3.49 -9.91 -2.95
C LEU A 261 -4.75 -9.04 -2.79
N HIS A 262 -4.84 -8.34 -1.67
CA HIS A 262 -5.89 -7.37 -1.39
C HIS A 262 -5.41 -6.35 -0.35
N PRO A 263 -5.57 -5.02 -0.53
CA PRO A 263 -5.09 -4.02 0.42
C PRO A 263 -5.89 -3.98 1.73
N LEU A 264 -7.02 -4.69 1.79
CA LEU A 264 -7.97 -4.68 2.91
C LEU A 264 -8.48 -3.26 3.28
N PRO A 265 -9.67 -3.10 3.88
CA PRO A 265 -10.61 -4.17 4.25
C PRO A 265 -11.33 -4.74 3.03
N ARG A 266 -11.57 -6.03 3.03
CA ARG A 266 -12.56 -6.61 2.13
C ARG A 266 -13.96 -6.50 2.73
N VAL A 267 -14.97 -6.48 1.88
CA VAL A 267 -16.39 -6.55 2.27
C VAL A 267 -16.97 -7.88 1.77
N ASN A 268 -17.19 -8.00 0.46
CA ASN A 268 -17.76 -9.20 -0.18
C ASN A 268 -17.04 -9.61 -1.46
N GLU A 269 -16.10 -8.80 -1.94
CA GLU A 269 -15.36 -9.02 -3.19
C GLU A 269 -14.43 -10.25 -3.15
N ILE A 270 -14.13 -10.77 -1.96
CA ILE A 270 -13.50 -12.08 -1.78
C ILE A 270 -14.33 -12.86 -0.77
N SER A 271 -14.85 -14.01 -1.19
CA SER A 271 -15.56 -14.93 -0.31
C SER A 271 -14.64 -15.44 0.81
N VAL A 272 -15.18 -15.57 2.03
CA VAL A 272 -14.47 -16.15 3.17
C VAL A 272 -13.92 -17.56 2.87
N ALA A 273 -14.61 -18.32 2.02
CA ALA A 273 -14.17 -19.65 1.60
C ALA A 273 -12.84 -19.66 0.81
N VAL A 274 -12.34 -18.48 0.35
CA VAL A 274 -11.04 -18.35 -0.30
C VAL A 274 -9.91 -18.24 0.73
N ASP A 275 -10.20 -17.96 2.00
CA ASP A 275 -9.17 -17.77 3.04
C ASP A 275 -8.31 -19.02 3.27
N ASP A 276 -8.87 -20.21 3.05
CA ASP A 276 -8.18 -21.48 3.19
C ASP A 276 -7.43 -21.92 1.91
N ASP A 277 -7.56 -21.16 0.80
CA ASP A 277 -6.81 -21.43 -0.42
C ASP A 277 -5.34 -21.01 -0.20
N PRO A 278 -4.35 -21.89 -0.48
CA PRO A 278 -2.93 -21.58 -0.27
C PRO A 278 -2.42 -20.39 -1.10
N ARG A 279 -3.17 -20.00 -2.14
CA ARG A 279 -2.88 -18.84 -3.00
C ARG A 279 -3.35 -17.53 -2.39
N ALA A 280 -4.15 -17.54 -1.31
CA ALA A 280 -4.62 -16.35 -0.60
C ALA A 280 -3.49 -15.72 0.22
N CYS A 281 -2.97 -14.57 -0.25
CA CYS A 281 -1.82 -13.91 0.36
C CYS A 281 -2.16 -12.62 1.13
N TYR A 282 -3.40 -12.16 1.13
CA TYR A 282 -3.77 -10.84 1.66
C TYR A 282 -3.56 -10.68 3.18
N PHE A 283 -3.60 -11.73 3.98
CA PHE A 283 -3.23 -11.64 5.40
C PHE A 283 -1.70 -11.67 5.58
N LYS A 284 -0.99 -12.48 4.80
CA LYS A 284 0.49 -12.42 4.73
C LYS A 284 0.97 -11.04 4.28
N GLN A 285 0.26 -10.42 3.30
CA GLN A 285 0.51 -9.07 2.81
C GLN A 285 0.40 -8.02 3.93
N ALA A 286 -0.60 -8.14 4.81
CA ALA A 286 -0.72 -7.27 5.97
C ALA A 286 0.48 -7.39 6.93
N LEU A 287 0.96 -8.62 7.17
CA LEU A 287 2.16 -8.88 7.97
C LEU A 287 3.42 -8.35 7.27
N ASN A 288 3.56 -8.58 5.97
CA ASN A 288 4.66 -8.05 5.17
C ASN A 288 4.73 -6.52 5.23
N GLY A 289 3.56 -5.86 5.31
CA GLY A 289 3.48 -4.43 5.53
C GLY A 289 4.18 -3.95 6.81
N LYS A 290 4.12 -4.74 7.89
CA LYS A 290 4.84 -4.43 9.14
C LYS A 290 6.35 -4.51 8.91
N TYR A 291 6.86 -5.56 8.30
CA TYR A 291 8.30 -5.72 8.05
C TYR A 291 8.85 -4.64 7.12
N MET A 292 8.10 -4.26 6.07
CA MET A 292 8.52 -3.15 5.21
C MET A 292 8.53 -1.80 5.94
N ARG A 293 7.61 -1.59 6.89
CA ARG A 293 7.62 -0.38 7.74
C ARG A 293 8.81 -0.38 8.69
N MET A 294 9.21 -1.54 9.23
CA MET A 294 10.45 -1.66 10.01
C MET A 294 11.66 -1.27 9.17
N ALA A 295 11.84 -1.87 8.00
CA ALA A 295 12.94 -1.55 7.09
C ALA A 295 12.94 -0.07 6.67
N LEU A 296 11.77 0.51 6.38
CA LEU A 296 11.62 1.92 6.03
C LEU A 296 11.99 2.86 7.19
N ILE A 297 11.57 2.55 8.40
CA ILE A 297 11.91 3.32 9.61
C ILE A 297 13.43 3.33 9.81
N LEU A 298 14.08 2.16 9.74
CA LEU A 298 15.53 2.05 9.85
C LEU A 298 16.26 2.88 8.79
N LYS A 299 15.82 2.77 7.52
CA LYS A 299 16.40 3.55 6.41
C LYS A 299 16.28 5.06 6.61
N LEU A 300 15.10 5.54 7.02
CA LEU A 300 14.85 6.98 7.16
C LEU A 300 15.47 7.58 8.44
N LEU A 301 15.64 6.78 9.47
CA LEU A 301 16.38 7.16 10.68
C LEU A 301 17.90 6.97 10.53
N GLU A 302 18.37 6.46 9.39
CA GLU A 302 19.79 6.18 9.11
C GLU A 302 20.42 5.28 10.18
N VAL A 303 19.65 4.31 10.68
CA VAL A 303 20.12 3.35 11.69
C VAL A 303 20.94 2.27 10.99
N ALA A 304 22.22 2.18 11.34
CA ALA A 304 23.08 1.07 10.93
C ALA A 304 22.82 -0.15 11.82
N VAL A 305 22.57 -1.32 11.22
CA VAL A 305 22.28 -2.57 11.94
C VAL A 305 23.19 -3.71 11.44
#